data_ca77d7c87a36235417399575b5ec7ae0
#
_entry.id   ca77d7c87a36235417399575b5ec7ae0
#
_cell.length_a   1.000
_cell.length_b   1.000
_cell.length_c   1.000
_cell.angle_alpha   90.00
_cell.angle_beta   90.00
_cell.angle_gamma   90.00
#
_symmetry.space_group_name_H-M   'P 1'
#
loop_
_entity.id
_entity.type
_entity.pdbx_description
1 polymer ?
#
loop_
_entity_poly.entity_id
_entity_poly.type
_entity_poly.pdbx_seq_one_letter_code
_entity_poly.pdbx_strand_id
1 'polypeptide(L)'
;MKKLITLFAALSMAFLTAAAADEPEFALTETQTFEVEHFDGLDVSWMYRVELVQATQQKVEVEAPDFLMPYLKVKVRKNTLVLSVSELPRDIRKKVEKGNYRVQATVAVKELSRVDLSGASRMTADGTFRANSFSLQMSGASSLKRLAVSADKMRIQCSGASNFQMSGPVKEMDIDLSGASKGEVVSNTEKMDADLSGSAKLTLTGRQELVRMDVSAAGHMKMNGSVGAIRLVGSGAAKINMEDCPASEANVDLSGASSLQIHVLDKFGISLSGASRCQYKAGDQLQIVKTDVSTGASLKKL
;
A
#
# COMPACT_ATOMS: atom_id res chain seq x y z
N MET A 1 44.19 61.71 17.82
CA MET A 1 44.09 61.91 19.26
C MET A 1 43.41 60.73 19.89
N LYS A 2 44.09 60.17 20.84
CA LYS A 2 43.79 58.92 21.57
C LYS A 2 42.50 59.11 22.43
N LYS A 3 41.69 58.01 22.54
CA LYS A 3 41.11 57.71 23.84
C LYS A 3 40.88 56.21 23.94
N LEU A 4 41.62 55.62 24.76
CA LEU A 4 41.62 54.38 25.48
C LEU A 4 40.38 54.32 26.39
N ILE A 5 39.63 53.23 26.44
CA ILE A 5 38.76 52.89 27.57
C ILE A 5 38.95 51.41 27.88
N THR A 6 39.23 51.18 29.11
CA THR A 6 39.78 50.08 29.83
C THR A 6 38.75 48.97 30.10
N LEU A 7 39.20 47.79 30.02
CA LEU A 7 38.73 46.48 30.47
C LEU A 7 38.28 46.47 31.95
N PHE A 8 37.19 45.76 32.24
CA PHE A 8 37.01 45.11 33.55
C PHE A 8 36.51 43.67 33.30
N ALA A 9 37.40 42.75 33.63
CA ALA A 9 37.14 41.36 33.74
C ALA A 9 36.55 41.06 35.13
N ALA A 10 35.46 40.34 35.18
CA ALA A 10 35.01 39.63 36.37
C ALA A 10 34.93 38.17 36.07
N LEU A 11 35.90 37.46 36.63
CA LEU A 11 36.05 36.00 36.64
C LEU A 11 35.10 35.45 37.70
N SER A 12 34.05 34.73 37.31
CA SER A 12 33.36 33.81 38.22
C SER A 12 33.45 32.41 37.67
N MET A 13 34.35 31.64 38.20
CA MET A 13 34.43 30.19 38.06
C MET A 13 33.24 29.56 38.77
N ALA A 14 32.29 29.06 38.02
CA ALA A 14 31.33 28.04 38.46
C ALA A 14 31.72 26.75 37.79
N PHE A 15 32.30 25.82 38.57
CA PHE A 15 32.45 24.43 38.16
C PHE A 15 31.05 23.84 38.04
N LEU A 16 30.53 23.72 36.82
CA LEU A 16 29.40 22.90 36.52
C LEU A 16 29.95 21.63 35.81
N THR A 17 30.02 20.51 36.53
CA THR A 17 30.21 19.21 35.93
C THR A 17 28.94 18.88 35.18
N ALA A 18 28.87 19.32 33.93
CA ALA A 18 27.86 18.84 32.99
C ALA A 18 28.28 17.42 32.62
N ALA A 19 27.46 16.43 33.02
CA ALA A 19 27.47 15.14 32.38
C ALA A 19 27.29 15.43 30.87
N ALA A 20 28.22 14.92 30.06
CA ALA A 20 28.10 14.96 28.61
C ALA A 20 26.86 14.16 28.24
N ALA A 21 25.75 14.87 28.08
CA ALA A 21 24.65 14.39 27.30
C ALA A 21 25.21 14.26 25.87
N ASP A 22 25.20 13.07 25.31
CA ASP A 22 25.46 12.83 23.90
C ASP A 22 24.56 13.81 23.11
N GLU A 23 25.11 14.92 22.64
CA GLU A 23 24.42 15.77 21.68
C GLU A 23 24.12 14.89 20.46
N PRO A 24 22.91 14.95 19.91
CA PRO A 24 22.62 14.19 18.70
C PRO A 24 23.60 14.64 17.63
N GLU A 25 24.50 13.76 17.23
CA GLU A 25 25.46 13.98 16.15
C GLU A 25 24.63 14.27 14.89
N PHE A 26 24.51 15.54 14.52
CA PHE A 26 23.87 15.96 13.28
C PHE A 26 24.75 15.43 12.14
N ALA A 27 24.38 14.29 11.56
CA ALA A 27 25.02 13.82 10.37
C ALA A 27 24.81 14.83 9.25
N LEU A 28 25.89 15.24 8.61
CA LEU A 28 25.81 16.05 7.40
C LEU A 28 24.99 15.28 6.35
N THR A 29 24.06 15.96 5.73
CA THR A 29 23.23 15.38 4.66
C THR A 29 23.84 15.77 3.32
N GLU A 30 24.02 14.80 2.44
CA GLU A 30 24.49 14.97 1.08
C GLU A 30 23.38 14.67 0.09
N THR A 31 23.29 15.45 -0.98
CA THR A 31 22.38 15.20 -2.10
C THR A 31 23.18 14.86 -3.34
N GLN A 32 22.87 13.75 -3.97
CA GLN A 32 23.52 13.32 -5.21
C GLN A 32 22.48 13.08 -6.31
N THR A 33 22.75 13.61 -7.51
CA THR A 33 22.01 13.30 -8.74
C THR A 33 22.69 12.14 -9.44
N PHE A 34 21.89 11.16 -9.87
CA PHE A 34 22.36 9.98 -10.57
C PHE A 34 21.97 10.02 -12.04
N GLU A 35 22.96 9.92 -12.91
CA GLU A 35 22.75 9.64 -14.32
C GLU A 35 22.39 8.17 -14.49
N VAL A 36 21.19 7.89 -15.00
CA VAL A 36 20.66 6.53 -15.15
C VAL A 36 20.11 6.30 -16.53
N GLU A 37 20.17 5.04 -16.98
CA GLU A 37 19.53 4.61 -18.22
C GLU A 37 18.00 4.73 -18.10
N HIS A 38 17.29 4.60 -19.22
CA HIS A 38 15.83 4.62 -19.23
C HIS A 38 15.25 3.50 -18.37
N PHE A 39 14.22 3.83 -17.59
CA PHE A 39 13.44 2.88 -16.80
C PHE A 39 11.96 3.26 -16.76
N ASP A 40 11.10 2.27 -16.58
CA ASP A 40 9.67 2.39 -16.40
C ASP A 40 9.18 1.57 -15.18
N GLY A 41 10.10 0.94 -14.46
CA GLY A 41 9.86 0.20 -13.22
C GLY A 41 10.70 0.74 -12.07
N LEU A 42 10.19 0.56 -10.84
CA LEU A 42 10.90 0.87 -9.59
C LEU A 42 10.95 -0.36 -8.69
N ASP A 43 12.13 -0.66 -8.15
CA ASP A 43 12.37 -1.64 -7.10
C ASP A 43 13.04 -0.93 -5.92
N VAL A 44 12.31 -0.74 -4.84
CA VAL A 44 12.73 0.03 -3.67
C VAL A 44 12.74 -0.85 -2.44
N SER A 45 13.88 -0.94 -1.81
CA SER A 45 14.06 -1.77 -0.62
C SER A 45 14.62 -0.99 0.56
N TRP A 46 14.74 -1.67 1.72
CA TRP A 46 15.30 -1.13 2.95
C TRP A 46 14.39 -0.04 3.57
N MET A 47 14.92 1.17 3.86
CA MET A 47 14.18 2.28 4.50
C MET A 47 14.07 3.52 3.62
N TYR A 48 14.20 3.38 2.31
CA TYR A 48 14.05 4.51 1.38
C TYR A 48 12.68 5.17 1.50
N ARG A 49 12.69 6.51 1.43
CA ARG A 49 11.50 7.32 1.23
C ARG A 49 11.56 7.90 -0.16
N VAL A 50 10.62 7.50 -1.01
CA VAL A 50 10.60 7.91 -2.41
C VAL A 50 9.47 8.89 -2.65
N GLU A 51 9.81 10.04 -3.22
CA GLU A 51 8.87 10.95 -3.86
C GLU A 51 8.90 10.68 -5.36
N LEU A 52 7.83 10.08 -5.88
CA LEU A 52 7.68 9.77 -7.28
C LEU A 52 6.87 10.87 -7.96
N VAL A 53 7.46 11.50 -8.97
CA VAL A 53 6.84 12.60 -9.73
C VAL A 53 6.73 12.21 -11.20
N GLN A 54 5.58 12.48 -11.80
CA GLN A 54 5.45 12.33 -13.25
C GLN A 54 6.09 13.52 -13.97
N ALA A 55 7.06 13.26 -14.82
CA ALA A 55 7.76 14.29 -15.58
C ALA A 55 8.18 13.79 -16.98
N THR A 56 8.40 14.70 -17.91
CA THR A 56 8.83 14.38 -19.28
C THR A 56 10.27 13.88 -19.35
N GLN A 57 11.12 14.32 -18.42
CA GLN A 57 12.52 13.90 -18.31
C GLN A 57 12.71 13.09 -17.03
N GLN A 58 13.43 11.99 -17.15
CA GLN A 58 13.79 11.17 -16.01
C GLN A 58 14.90 11.84 -15.20
N LYS A 59 14.75 11.80 -13.89
CA LYS A 59 15.74 12.30 -12.93
C LYS A 59 15.70 11.48 -11.67
N VAL A 60 16.84 11.19 -11.11
CA VAL A 60 16.99 10.51 -9.83
C VAL A 60 17.91 11.29 -8.94
N GLU A 61 17.38 11.79 -7.84
CA GLU A 61 18.15 12.47 -6.78
C GLU A 61 17.99 11.69 -5.49
N VAL A 62 19.09 11.52 -4.77
CA VAL A 62 19.06 10.85 -3.47
C VAL A 62 19.74 11.75 -2.45
N GLU A 63 19.05 11.97 -1.34
CA GLU A 63 19.51 12.70 -0.17
C GLU A 63 19.67 11.71 0.99
N ALA A 64 20.85 11.68 1.58
CA ALA A 64 21.17 10.79 2.69
C ALA A 64 22.29 11.36 3.57
N PRO A 65 22.46 10.85 4.80
CA PRO A 65 23.65 11.12 5.58
C PRO A 65 24.93 10.74 4.80
N ASP A 66 25.95 11.59 4.86
CA ASP A 66 27.23 11.44 4.17
C ASP A 66 27.85 10.05 4.36
N PHE A 67 27.84 9.55 5.60
CA PHE A 67 28.37 8.23 5.94
C PHE A 67 27.58 7.05 5.31
N LEU A 68 26.33 7.25 4.87
CA LEU A 68 25.53 6.23 4.19
C LEU A 68 25.65 6.27 2.68
N MET A 69 25.96 7.44 2.09
CA MET A 69 26.00 7.65 0.64
C MET A 69 26.86 6.60 -0.09
N PRO A 70 28.04 6.19 0.38
CA PRO A 70 28.86 5.18 -0.29
C PRO A 70 28.24 3.77 -0.36
N TYR A 71 27.25 3.49 0.49
CA TYR A 71 26.59 2.19 0.55
C TYR A 71 25.27 2.15 -0.22
N LEU A 72 24.77 3.28 -0.70
CA LEU A 72 23.54 3.32 -1.47
C LEU A 72 23.78 2.75 -2.87
N LYS A 73 22.82 1.98 -3.36
CA LYS A 73 22.83 1.41 -4.71
C LYS A 73 21.69 2.01 -5.50
N VAL A 74 22.05 2.84 -6.48
CA VAL A 74 21.15 3.43 -7.44
C VAL A 74 21.59 2.96 -8.83
N LYS A 75 20.78 2.08 -9.46
CA LYS A 75 21.13 1.51 -10.77
C LYS A 75 19.89 1.02 -11.50
N VAL A 76 19.94 1.00 -12.82
CA VAL A 76 18.90 0.41 -13.65
C VAL A 76 19.26 -1.04 -14.01
N ARG A 77 18.30 -1.93 -13.92
CA ARG A 77 18.36 -3.33 -14.37
C ARG A 77 17.07 -3.69 -15.08
N LYS A 78 17.14 -4.14 -16.33
CA LYS A 78 15.96 -4.57 -17.12
C LYS A 78 14.83 -3.53 -17.04
N ASN A 79 15.11 -2.27 -17.34
CA ASN A 79 14.21 -1.13 -17.29
C ASN A 79 13.63 -0.84 -15.87
N THR A 80 14.23 -1.36 -14.83
CA THR A 80 13.79 -1.11 -13.45
C THR A 80 14.88 -0.37 -12.68
N LEU A 81 14.55 0.80 -12.15
CA LEU A 81 15.40 1.53 -11.21
C LEU A 81 15.41 0.81 -9.87
N VAL A 82 16.59 0.37 -9.44
CA VAL A 82 16.78 -0.33 -8.16
C VAL A 82 17.39 0.65 -7.16
N LEU A 83 16.64 0.93 -6.10
CA LEU A 83 17.06 1.70 -4.92
C LEU A 83 17.24 0.75 -3.73
N SER A 84 18.47 0.48 -3.38
CA SER A 84 18.82 -0.47 -2.32
C SER A 84 20.09 -0.06 -1.58
N VAL A 85 20.47 -0.84 -0.58
CA VAL A 85 21.68 -0.62 0.21
C VAL A 85 22.57 -1.86 0.11
N SER A 86 23.87 -1.65 -0.02
CA SER A 86 24.85 -2.73 0.09
C SER A 86 24.95 -3.23 1.52
N GLU A 87 25.71 -4.29 1.73
CA GLU A 87 26.04 -4.73 3.09
C GLU A 87 26.73 -3.60 3.87
N LEU A 88 26.16 -3.25 5.01
CA LEU A 88 26.69 -2.20 5.88
C LEU A 88 27.72 -2.79 6.86
N PRO A 89 28.90 -2.16 7.04
CA PRO A 89 29.81 -2.47 8.11
C PRO A 89 29.11 -2.43 9.49
N ARG A 90 29.66 -3.16 10.46
CA ARG A 90 29.00 -3.33 11.75
C ARG A 90 28.82 -2.02 12.53
N ASP A 91 29.79 -1.13 12.45
CA ASP A 91 29.78 0.21 13.05
C ASP A 91 28.70 1.10 12.42
N ILE A 92 28.63 1.14 11.09
CA ILE A 92 27.61 1.88 10.33
C ILE A 92 26.22 1.33 10.65
N ARG A 93 26.05 0.01 10.66
CA ARG A 93 24.77 -0.63 11.01
C ARG A 93 24.31 -0.21 12.41
N LYS A 94 25.20 -0.26 13.41
CA LYS A 94 24.88 0.20 14.77
C LYS A 94 24.54 1.68 14.85
N LYS A 95 25.22 2.53 14.05
CA LYS A 95 24.90 3.95 13.94
C LYS A 95 23.50 4.15 13.40
N VAL A 96 23.13 3.45 12.33
CA VAL A 96 21.78 3.50 11.73
C VAL A 96 20.71 3.02 12.71
N GLU A 97 20.94 1.93 13.43
CA GLU A 97 19.98 1.37 14.41
C GLU A 97 19.72 2.32 15.59
N LYS A 98 20.70 3.09 16.01
CA LYS A 98 20.57 4.04 17.12
C LYS A 98 20.01 5.40 16.71
N GLY A 99 20.25 5.80 15.46
CA GLY A 99 19.86 7.12 14.94
C GLY A 99 18.55 7.08 14.16
N ASN A 100 17.94 8.25 14.01
CA ASN A 100 16.73 8.43 13.18
C ASN A 100 17.12 8.96 11.80
N TYR A 101 17.98 8.26 11.11
CA TYR A 101 18.46 8.64 9.78
C TYR A 101 17.42 8.35 8.70
N ARG A 102 17.45 9.16 7.65
CA ARG A 102 16.53 9.04 6.51
C ARG A 102 17.34 8.98 5.23
N VAL A 103 16.89 8.14 4.30
CA VAL A 103 17.34 8.14 2.91
C VAL A 103 16.14 8.52 2.07
N GLN A 104 16.20 9.69 1.45
CA GLN A 104 15.12 10.20 0.62
C GLN A 104 15.56 10.16 -0.84
N ALA A 105 14.67 9.73 -1.73
CA ALA A 105 14.91 9.75 -3.16
C ALA A 105 13.76 10.49 -3.86
N THR A 106 14.10 11.43 -4.72
CA THR A 106 13.17 12.05 -5.65
C THR A 106 13.36 11.42 -7.01
N VAL A 107 12.32 10.77 -7.52
CA VAL A 107 12.34 10.06 -8.79
C VAL A 107 11.33 10.68 -9.74
N ALA A 108 11.82 11.31 -10.79
CA ALA A 108 11.00 11.82 -11.87
C ALA A 108 10.96 10.81 -13.01
N VAL A 109 9.78 10.40 -13.47
CA VAL A 109 9.62 9.40 -14.53
C VAL A 109 8.40 9.71 -15.41
N LYS A 110 8.50 9.41 -16.71
CA LYS A 110 7.41 9.66 -17.65
C LYS A 110 6.35 8.56 -17.64
N GLU A 111 6.79 7.33 -17.61
CA GLU A 111 5.96 6.12 -17.71
C GLU A 111 6.27 5.21 -16.52
N LEU A 112 5.26 4.47 -16.06
CA LEU A 112 5.41 3.57 -14.92
C LEU A 112 4.62 2.30 -15.19
N SER A 113 5.33 1.17 -15.32
CA SER A 113 4.75 -0.16 -15.55
C SER A 113 4.84 -1.08 -14.33
N ARG A 114 5.76 -0.79 -13.41
CA ARG A 114 6.02 -1.65 -12.25
C ARG A 114 6.50 -0.87 -11.04
N VAL A 115 6.01 -1.28 -9.86
CA VAL A 115 6.51 -0.81 -8.55
C VAL A 115 6.66 -2.01 -7.62
N ASP A 116 7.87 -2.21 -7.11
CA ASP A 116 8.20 -3.20 -6.09
C ASP A 116 8.69 -2.47 -4.84
N LEU A 117 8.02 -2.67 -3.71
CA LEU A 117 8.39 -2.06 -2.43
C LEU A 117 8.64 -3.15 -1.39
N SER A 118 9.80 -3.12 -0.77
CA SER A 118 10.16 -4.10 0.27
C SER A 118 10.83 -3.46 1.47
N GLY A 119 11.01 -4.23 2.54
CA GLY A 119 11.59 -3.73 3.78
C GLY A 119 10.68 -2.75 4.51
N ALA A 120 11.20 -1.61 4.89
CA ALA A 120 10.47 -0.50 5.53
C ALA A 120 10.34 0.71 4.60
N SER A 121 10.36 0.48 3.28
CA SER A 121 10.32 1.54 2.27
C SER A 121 8.97 2.26 2.24
N ARG A 122 9.01 3.53 1.89
CA ARG A 122 7.81 4.35 1.72
C ARG A 122 7.87 5.10 0.40
N MET A 123 6.77 5.07 -0.34
CA MET A 123 6.62 5.84 -1.57
C MET A 123 5.39 6.71 -1.51
N THR A 124 5.53 7.93 -1.95
CA THR A 124 4.40 8.83 -2.22
C THR A 124 4.50 9.24 -3.69
N ALA A 125 3.41 9.11 -4.43
CA ALA A 125 3.38 9.46 -5.83
C ALA A 125 2.60 10.76 -6.07
N ASP A 126 3.04 11.53 -7.05
CA ASP A 126 2.34 12.70 -7.58
C ASP A 126 2.30 12.61 -9.11
N GLY A 127 1.08 12.70 -9.65
CA GLY A 127 0.80 12.52 -11.07
C GLY A 127 -0.09 11.32 -11.37
N THR A 128 -0.47 11.17 -12.63
CA THR A 128 -1.31 10.07 -13.13
C THR A 128 -0.59 9.32 -14.24
N PHE A 129 -0.23 8.10 -13.98
CA PHE A 129 0.49 7.25 -14.94
C PHE A 129 -0.47 6.48 -15.84
N ARG A 130 -0.05 6.21 -17.06
CA ARG A 130 -0.76 5.35 -17.99
C ARG A 130 0.11 4.18 -18.40
N ALA A 131 -0.47 2.98 -18.38
CA ALA A 131 0.21 1.76 -18.79
C ALA A 131 -0.78 0.79 -19.47
N ASN A 132 -0.30 -0.03 -20.38
CA ASN A 132 -1.11 -1.16 -20.86
C ASN A 132 -1.23 -2.21 -19.76
N SER A 133 -0.13 -2.47 -19.04
CA SER A 133 -0.10 -3.37 -17.90
C SER A 133 0.70 -2.74 -16.76
N PHE A 134 0.15 -2.78 -15.57
CA PHE A 134 0.79 -2.28 -14.36
C PHE A 134 0.88 -3.36 -13.28
N SER A 135 2.03 -3.45 -12.61
CA SER A 135 2.25 -4.38 -11.51
C SER A 135 2.72 -3.67 -10.25
N LEU A 136 2.04 -3.92 -9.13
CA LEU A 136 2.46 -3.51 -7.80
C LEU A 136 2.78 -4.74 -6.97
N GLN A 137 4.00 -4.82 -6.43
CA GLN A 137 4.39 -5.84 -5.46
C GLN A 137 4.85 -5.16 -4.18
N MET A 138 4.31 -5.60 -3.03
CA MET A 138 4.68 -5.03 -1.74
C MET A 138 4.91 -6.11 -0.70
N SER A 139 5.98 -5.93 0.09
CA SER A 139 6.30 -6.86 1.18
C SER A 139 6.93 -6.12 2.37
N GLY A 140 7.13 -6.84 3.48
CA GLY A 140 7.68 -6.26 4.69
C GLY A 140 6.71 -5.28 5.36
N ALA A 141 7.19 -4.12 5.75
CA ALA A 141 6.43 -3.02 6.35
C ALA A 141 6.39 -1.80 5.42
N SER A 142 6.24 -2.04 4.13
CA SER A 142 6.29 -1.00 3.09
C SER A 142 4.97 -0.21 2.98
N SER A 143 5.05 1.01 2.46
CA SER A 143 3.90 1.89 2.31
C SER A 143 3.92 2.65 0.99
N LEU A 144 2.79 2.64 0.29
CA LEU A 144 2.56 3.40 -0.95
C LEU A 144 1.35 4.32 -0.79
N LYS A 145 1.50 5.60 -1.12
CA LYS A 145 0.42 6.58 -1.02
C LYS A 145 0.21 7.32 -2.34
N ARG A 146 -1.06 7.60 -2.65
CA ARG A 146 -1.50 8.49 -3.74
C ARG A 146 -1.03 8.09 -5.14
N LEU A 147 -0.82 6.80 -5.40
CA LEU A 147 -0.48 6.37 -6.76
C LEU A 147 -1.74 6.32 -7.64
N ALA A 148 -1.76 7.14 -8.67
CA ALA A 148 -2.83 7.14 -9.67
C ALA A 148 -2.34 6.47 -10.96
N VAL A 149 -3.02 5.38 -11.38
CA VAL A 149 -2.68 4.62 -12.60
C VAL A 149 -3.94 4.30 -13.39
N SER A 150 -3.92 4.61 -14.67
CA SER A 150 -4.90 4.13 -15.65
C SER A 150 -4.27 2.99 -16.46
N ALA A 151 -4.89 1.80 -16.46
CA ALA A 151 -4.31 0.64 -17.13
C ALA A 151 -5.38 -0.26 -17.78
N ASP A 152 -5.01 -1.03 -18.81
CA ASP A 152 -5.85 -2.11 -19.28
C ASP A 152 -5.83 -3.28 -18.30
N LYS A 153 -4.64 -3.63 -17.79
CA LYS A 153 -4.46 -4.69 -16.81
C LYS A 153 -3.65 -4.20 -15.60
N MET A 154 -4.12 -4.56 -14.41
CA MET A 154 -3.42 -4.25 -13.17
C MET A 154 -3.32 -5.48 -12.29
N ARG A 155 -2.11 -5.73 -11.77
CA ARG A 155 -1.86 -6.76 -10.78
C ARG A 155 -1.30 -6.17 -9.50
N ILE A 156 -1.93 -6.47 -8.37
CA ILE A 156 -1.52 -6.00 -7.04
C ILE A 156 -1.26 -7.21 -6.16
N GLN A 157 -0.04 -7.35 -5.66
CA GLN A 157 0.34 -8.42 -4.76
C GLN A 157 0.98 -7.83 -3.50
N CYS A 158 0.33 -7.99 -2.35
CA CYS A 158 0.81 -7.43 -1.10
C CYS A 158 0.87 -8.47 0.00
N SER A 159 1.97 -8.47 0.73
CA SER A 159 2.20 -9.36 1.86
C SER A 159 2.84 -8.64 3.05
N GLY A 160 3.03 -9.34 4.15
CA GLY A 160 3.60 -8.76 5.37
C GLY A 160 2.64 -7.77 6.04
N ALA A 161 3.13 -6.63 6.44
CA ALA A 161 2.38 -5.52 7.04
C ALA A 161 2.38 -4.29 6.12
N SER A 162 2.28 -4.51 4.82
CA SER A 162 2.32 -3.44 3.81
C SER A 162 0.97 -2.71 3.71
N ASN A 163 1.02 -1.44 3.28
CA ASN A 163 -0.20 -0.69 3.02
C ASN A 163 -0.10 0.14 1.74
N PHE A 164 -1.20 0.24 0.97
CA PHE A 164 -1.23 1.02 -0.25
C PHE A 164 -2.54 1.77 -0.47
N GLN A 165 -2.44 2.88 -1.18
CA GLN A 165 -3.55 3.69 -1.67
C GLN A 165 -3.35 3.96 -3.16
N MET A 166 -4.30 3.49 -3.97
CA MET A 166 -4.25 3.63 -5.42
C MET A 166 -5.58 4.14 -5.97
N SER A 167 -5.50 4.80 -7.12
CA SER A 167 -6.68 5.26 -7.84
C SER A 167 -6.48 5.20 -9.36
N GLY A 168 -7.58 5.29 -10.10
CA GLY A 168 -7.60 5.36 -11.55
C GLY A 168 -8.39 4.22 -12.20
N PRO A 169 -8.89 4.41 -13.42
CA PRO A 169 -9.65 3.39 -14.13
C PRO A 169 -8.77 2.25 -14.61
N VAL A 170 -9.25 1.01 -14.42
CA VAL A 170 -8.56 -0.22 -14.85
C VAL A 170 -9.58 -1.17 -15.45
N LYS A 171 -9.32 -1.74 -16.63
CA LYS A 171 -10.26 -2.71 -17.22
C LYS A 171 -10.26 -4.05 -16.47
N GLU A 172 -9.09 -4.66 -16.34
CA GLU A 172 -8.91 -5.93 -15.62
C GLU A 172 -8.00 -5.74 -14.41
N MET A 173 -8.45 -6.11 -13.23
CA MET A 173 -7.71 -5.98 -11.97
C MET A 173 -7.62 -7.31 -11.24
N ASP A 174 -6.41 -7.68 -10.85
CA ASP A 174 -6.08 -8.87 -10.06
C ASP A 174 -5.42 -8.41 -8.75
N ILE A 175 -6.01 -8.75 -7.61
CA ILE A 175 -5.57 -8.32 -6.27
C ILE A 175 -5.36 -9.54 -5.39
N ASP A 176 -4.14 -9.73 -4.90
CA ASP A 176 -3.77 -10.76 -3.94
C ASP A 176 -3.18 -10.10 -2.68
N LEU A 177 -3.93 -10.17 -1.57
CA LEU A 177 -3.53 -9.59 -0.29
C LEU A 177 -3.39 -10.67 0.77
N SER A 178 -2.23 -10.72 1.41
CA SER A 178 -1.97 -11.67 2.49
C SER A 178 -1.31 -11.03 3.71
N GLY A 179 -1.15 -11.80 4.78
CA GLY A 179 -0.57 -11.30 6.03
C GLY A 179 -1.47 -10.30 6.74
N ALA A 180 -0.93 -9.17 7.10
CA ALA A 180 -1.63 -8.02 7.70
C ALA A 180 -1.64 -6.81 6.76
N SER A 181 -1.66 -7.05 5.45
CA SER A 181 -1.64 -6.00 4.43
C SER A 181 -2.96 -5.20 4.40
N LYS A 182 -2.86 -3.94 3.98
CA LYS A 182 -4.03 -3.05 3.85
C LYS A 182 -4.01 -2.34 2.50
N GLY A 183 -5.11 -2.43 1.75
CA GLY A 183 -5.31 -1.74 0.47
C GLY A 183 -6.49 -0.79 0.49
N GLU A 184 -6.34 0.35 -0.17
CA GLU A 184 -7.42 1.27 -0.51
C GLU A 184 -7.34 1.55 -2.02
N VAL A 185 -8.41 1.20 -2.76
CA VAL A 185 -8.46 1.33 -4.21
C VAL A 185 -9.71 2.09 -4.61
N VAL A 186 -9.53 3.13 -5.41
CA VAL A 186 -10.62 3.87 -6.04
C VAL A 186 -10.54 3.66 -7.55
N SER A 187 -11.37 2.77 -8.09
CA SER A 187 -11.31 2.35 -9.49
C SER A 187 -12.67 1.91 -10.03
N ASN A 188 -12.89 2.17 -11.30
CA ASN A 188 -13.94 1.48 -12.05
C ASN A 188 -13.28 0.36 -12.86
N THR A 189 -13.86 -0.86 -12.83
CA THR A 189 -13.31 -2.03 -13.55
C THR A 189 -14.39 -2.78 -14.32
N GLU A 190 -14.00 -3.38 -15.44
CA GLU A 190 -14.84 -4.33 -16.17
C GLU A 190 -14.77 -5.72 -15.53
N LYS A 191 -13.56 -6.13 -15.11
CA LYS A 191 -13.34 -7.42 -14.46
C LYS A 191 -12.37 -7.28 -13.29
N MET A 192 -12.74 -7.87 -12.15
CA MET A 192 -11.91 -7.93 -10.95
C MET A 192 -11.88 -9.34 -10.39
N ASP A 193 -10.66 -9.80 -10.09
CA ASP A 193 -10.40 -10.98 -9.28
C ASP A 193 -9.67 -10.52 -8.00
N ALA A 194 -10.17 -10.88 -6.80
CA ALA A 194 -9.59 -10.43 -5.53
C ALA A 194 -9.53 -11.57 -4.51
N ASP A 195 -8.32 -11.89 -4.07
CA ASP A 195 -8.03 -12.90 -3.06
C ASP A 195 -7.45 -12.26 -1.79
N LEU A 196 -8.15 -12.43 -0.67
CA LEU A 196 -7.75 -11.90 0.62
C LEU A 196 -7.56 -13.04 1.62
N SER A 197 -6.38 -13.11 2.21
CA SER A 197 -6.05 -14.13 3.22
C SER A 197 -5.38 -13.52 4.46
N GLY A 198 -5.22 -14.31 5.51
CA GLY A 198 -4.64 -13.85 6.77
C GLY A 198 -5.52 -12.82 7.48
N SER A 199 -5.00 -11.68 7.79
CA SER A 199 -5.70 -10.51 8.36
C SER A 199 -5.72 -9.33 7.40
N ALA A 200 -5.66 -9.61 6.10
CA ALA A 200 -5.64 -8.60 5.05
C ALA A 200 -6.93 -7.76 5.04
N LYS A 201 -6.80 -6.49 4.66
CA LYS A 201 -7.93 -5.56 4.57
C LYS A 201 -7.93 -4.87 3.22
N LEU A 202 -9.08 -4.87 2.52
CA LEU A 202 -9.26 -4.14 1.28
C LEU A 202 -10.51 -3.26 1.36
N THR A 203 -10.34 -2.00 0.99
CA THR A 203 -11.46 -1.09 0.73
C THR A 203 -11.43 -0.75 -0.75
N LEU A 204 -12.52 -1.06 -1.44
CA LEU A 204 -12.71 -0.77 -2.86
C LEU A 204 -13.85 0.23 -3.04
N THR A 205 -13.64 1.24 -3.83
CA THR A 205 -14.67 2.25 -4.16
C THR A 205 -14.75 2.44 -5.66
N GLY A 206 -15.97 2.38 -6.22
CA GLY A 206 -16.24 2.59 -7.64
C GLY A 206 -17.23 1.60 -8.23
N ARG A 207 -17.38 1.64 -9.56
CA ARG A 207 -18.23 0.71 -10.29
C ARG A 207 -17.41 -0.48 -10.77
N GLN A 208 -17.91 -1.68 -10.50
CA GLN A 208 -17.33 -2.95 -10.92
C GLN A 208 -18.37 -3.71 -11.77
N GLU A 209 -18.00 -4.24 -12.93
CA GLU A 209 -18.98 -4.97 -13.75
C GLU A 209 -19.03 -6.44 -13.35
N LEU A 210 -17.89 -7.13 -13.36
CA LEU A 210 -17.77 -8.53 -12.98
C LEU A 210 -16.75 -8.67 -11.87
N VAL A 211 -17.15 -9.26 -10.74
CA VAL A 211 -16.28 -9.47 -9.58
C VAL A 211 -16.23 -10.95 -9.21
N ARG A 212 -15.03 -11.48 -9.07
CA ARG A 212 -14.77 -12.71 -8.32
C ARG A 212 -13.99 -12.35 -7.08
N MET A 213 -14.41 -12.87 -5.94
CA MET A 213 -13.80 -12.55 -4.66
C MET A 213 -13.73 -13.77 -3.75
N ASP A 214 -12.54 -14.01 -3.21
CA ASP A 214 -12.31 -15.01 -2.17
C ASP A 214 -11.74 -14.31 -0.93
N VAL A 215 -12.43 -14.45 0.20
CA VAL A 215 -12.00 -13.85 1.47
C VAL A 215 -11.90 -14.93 2.51
N SER A 216 -10.71 -15.22 2.97
CA SER A 216 -10.42 -16.31 3.88
C SER A 216 -9.78 -15.86 5.20
N ALA A 217 -9.62 -16.78 6.14
CA ALA A 217 -9.05 -16.57 7.46
C ALA A 217 -9.75 -15.42 8.23
N ALA A 218 -9.08 -14.34 8.56
CA ALA A 218 -9.64 -13.14 9.20
C ALA A 218 -9.64 -11.93 8.24
N GLY A 219 -9.75 -12.17 6.94
CA GLY A 219 -9.79 -11.13 5.92
C GLY A 219 -10.98 -10.19 6.06
N HIS A 220 -10.77 -8.90 5.74
CA HIS A 220 -11.81 -7.89 5.79
C HIS A 220 -11.94 -7.20 4.43
N MET A 221 -13.13 -7.24 3.85
CA MET A 221 -13.45 -6.53 2.62
C MET A 221 -14.55 -5.50 2.85
N LYS A 222 -14.35 -4.28 2.34
CA LYS A 222 -15.39 -3.27 2.23
C LYS A 222 -15.50 -2.78 0.80
N MET A 223 -16.72 -2.80 0.23
CA MET A 223 -16.99 -2.24 -1.09
C MET A 223 -17.97 -1.09 -0.99
N ASN A 224 -17.72 -0.02 -1.75
CA ASN A 224 -18.61 1.12 -1.91
C ASN A 224 -18.77 1.41 -3.42
N GLY A 225 -19.97 1.76 -3.84
CA GLY A 225 -20.24 2.05 -5.25
C GLY A 225 -21.30 1.11 -5.83
N SER A 226 -21.01 0.36 -6.88
CA SER A 226 -21.95 -0.62 -7.45
C SER A 226 -21.25 -1.80 -8.11
N VAL A 227 -21.92 -2.94 -8.17
CA VAL A 227 -21.44 -4.17 -8.84
C VAL A 227 -22.50 -4.67 -9.81
N GLY A 228 -22.11 -5.03 -11.02
CA GLY A 228 -22.98 -5.74 -11.97
C GLY A 228 -23.24 -7.17 -11.48
N ALA A 229 -22.24 -8.02 -11.53
CA ALA A 229 -22.35 -9.38 -11.01
C ALA A 229 -21.15 -9.74 -10.12
N ILE A 230 -21.44 -10.44 -9.01
CA ILE A 230 -20.41 -10.91 -8.09
C ILE A 230 -20.54 -12.40 -7.78
N ARG A 231 -19.40 -13.11 -7.84
CA ARG A 231 -19.22 -14.38 -7.19
C ARG A 231 -18.31 -14.21 -5.98
N LEU A 232 -18.83 -14.52 -4.80
CA LEU A 232 -18.15 -14.30 -3.53
C LEU A 232 -18.05 -15.60 -2.73
N VAL A 233 -16.84 -15.91 -2.29
CA VAL A 233 -16.57 -17.00 -1.37
C VAL A 233 -15.99 -16.41 -0.08
N GLY A 234 -16.59 -16.78 1.04
CA GLY A 234 -16.12 -16.35 2.37
C GLY A 234 -15.87 -17.53 3.29
N SER A 235 -14.69 -17.64 3.86
CA SER A 235 -14.35 -18.76 4.76
C SER A 235 -13.61 -18.29 6.01
N GLY A 236 -13.46 -19.17 6.99
CA GLY A 236 -12.82 -18.83 8.27
C GLY A 236 -13.64 -17.84 9.08
N ALA A 237 -13.08 -16.70 9.43
CA ALA A 237 -13.72 -15.60 10.14
C ALA A 237 -13.77 -14.32 9.26
N ALA A 238 -13.94 -14.49 7.95
CA ALA A 238 -14.00 -13.41 6.98
C ALA A 238 -15.12 -12.41 7.28
N LYS A 239 -14.85 -11.12 7.08
CA LYS A 239 -15.84 -10.04 7.24
C LYS A 239 -15.96 -9.26 5.94
N ILE A 240 -17.15 -9.27 5.37
CA ILE A 240 -17.41 -8.65 4.08
C ILE A 240 -18.58 -7.67 4.22
N ASN A 241 -18.34 -6.42 3.84
CA ASN A 241 -19.36 -5.37 3.86
C ASN A 241 -19.54 -4.78 2.47
N MET A 242 -20.73 -5.00 1.90
CA MET A 242 -21.18 -4.47 0.62
C MET A 242 -22.57 -3.80 0.77
N GLU A 243 -22.91 -3.35 1.96
CA GLU A 243 -24.23 -2.72 2.23
C GLU A 243 -24.43 -1.45 1.39
N ASP A 244 -23.35 -0.65 1.22
CA ASP A 244 -23.31 0.58 0.42
C ASP A 244 -22.83 0.34 -1.02
N CYS A 245 -22.88 -0.92 -1.49
CA CYS A 245 -22.46 -1.33 -2.83
C CYS A 245 -23.48 -2.32 -3.41
N PRO A 246 -24.62 -1.81 -3.95
CA PRO A 246 -25.62 -2.69 -4.54
C PRO A 246 -25.05 -3.50 -5.69
N ALA A 247 -25.35 -4.79 -5.70
CA ALA A 247 -25.03 -5.74 -6.76
C ALA A 247 -26.32 -6.10 -7.51
N SER A 248 -26.29 -6.07 -8.85
CA SER A 248 -27.42 -6.57 -9.62
C SER A 248 -27.59 -8.07 -9.45
N GLU A 249 -26.52 -8.82 -9.58
CA GLU A 249 -26.53 -10.27 -9.36
C GLU A 249 -25.44 -10.68 -8.34
N ALA A 250 -25.78 -11.55 -7.40
CA ALA A 250 -24.83 -12.08 -6.44
C ALA A 250 -24.96 -13.60 -6.29
N ASN A 251 -23.83 -14.30 -6.34
CA ASN A 251 -23.71 -15.70 -5.98
C ASN A 251 -22.68 -15.84 -4.84
N VAL A 252 -23.14 -16.30 -3.68
CA VAL A 252 -22.41 -16.22 -2.42
C VAL A 252 -22.31 -17.60 -1.79
N ASP A 253 -21.08 -17.98 -1.43
CA ASP A 253 -20.79 -19.19 -0.65
C ASP A 253 -20.04 -18.79 0.63
N LEU A 254 -20.67 -18.97 1.80
CA LEU A 254 -20.05 -18.66 3.09
C LEU A 254 -19.90 -19.90 3.96
N SER A 255 -18.75 -20.03 4.58
CA SER A 255 -18.44 -21.11 5.51
C SER A 255 -17.71 -20.64 6.76
N GLY A 256 -17.52 -21.51 7.74
CA GLY A 256 -16.86 -21.18 8.99
C GLY A 256 -17.68 -20.22 9.85
N ALA A 257 -17.06 -19.17 10.37
CA ALA A 257 -17.68 -18.10 11.13
C ALA A 257 -17.69 -16.76 10.35
N SER A 258 -17.76 -16.84 9.02
CA SER A 258 -17.74 -15.67 8.14
C SER A 258 -19.03 -14.84 8.25
N SER A 259 -18.92 -13.56 7.93
CA SER A 259 -20.06 -12.64 7.96
C SER A 259 -20.10 -11.76 6.72
N LEU A 260 -21.29 -11.58 6.17
CA LEU A 260 -21.55 -10.74 4.99
C LEU A 260 -22.72 -9.81 5.26
N GLN A 261 -22.55 -8.54 4.87
CA GLN A 261 -23.65 -7.59 4.67
C GLN A 261 -23.66 -7.22 3.19
N ILE A 262 -24.80 -7.40 2.52
CA ILE A 262 -24.89 -7.19 1.06
C ILE A 262 -26.23 -6.57 0.68
N HIS A 263 -26.24 -5.75 -0.37
CA HIS A 263 -27.45 -5.26 -1.03
C HIS A 263 -27.53 -5.88 -2.42
N VAL A 264 -28.59 -6.64 -2.73
CA VAL A 264 -28.78 -7.33 -4.01
C VAL A 264 -30.07 -6.86 -4.66
N LEU A 265 -30.01 -6.51 -5.93
CA LEU A 265 -31.13 -5.90 -6.65
C LEU A 265 -32.00 -6.93 -7.37
N ASP A 266 -31.38 -7.81 -8.20
CA ASP A 266 -32.12 -8.61 -9.16
C ASP A 266 -32.05 -10.12 -8.88
N LYS A 267 -30.86 -10.71 -8.75
CA LYS A 267 -30.69 -12.14 -8.55
C LYS A 267 -29.74 -12.47 -7.39
N PHE A 268 -30.20 -13.36 -6.50
CA PHE A 268 -29.42 -13.77 -5.34
C PHE A 268 -29.38 -15.30 -5.19
N GLY A 269 -28.18 -15.87 -5.35
CA GLY A 269 -27.86 -17.25 -4.99
C GLY A 269 -27.01 -17.25 -3.72
N ILE A 270 -27.36 -18.10 -2.74
CA ILE A 270 -26.63 -18.16 -1.48
C ILE A 270 -26.52 -19.57 -0.93
N SER A 271 -25.33 -19.93 -0.47
CA SER A 271 -25.04 -21.12 0.31
C SER A 271 -24.34 -20.72 1.60
N LEU A 272 -24.86 -21.14 2.74
CA LEU A 272 -24.32 -20.84 4.07
C LEU A 272 -24.08 -22.13 4.85
N SER A 273 -22.87 -22.26 5.42
CA SER A 273 -22.52 -23.42 6.24
C SER A 273 -21.73 -23.00 7.50
N GLY A 274 -21.64 -23.88 8.48
CA GLY A 274 -20.99 -23.61 9.76
C GLY A 274 -21.77 -22.59 10.59
N ALA A 275 -21.08 -21.63 11.19
CA ALA A 275 -21.65 -20.52 11.94
C ALA A 275 -21.66 -19.20 11.12
N SER A 276 -21.74 -19.31 9.80
CA SER A 276 -21.71 -18.14 8.90
C SER A 276 -23.01 -17.34 9.00
N ARG A 277 -22.92 -16.03 8.73
CA ARG A 277 -24.04 -15.10 8.80
C ARG A 277 -24.09 -14.22 7.57
N CYS A 278 -25.27 -14.12 6.96
CA CYS A 278 -25.53 -13.18 5.90
C CYS A 278 -26.72 -12.28 6.25
N GLN A 279 -26.52 -10.98 6.18
CA GLN A 279 -27.56 -9.97 6.24
C GLN A 279 -27.69 -9.32 4.87
N TYR A 280 -28.89 -9.29 4.29
CA TYR A 280 -29.06 -8.72 2.96
C TYR A 280 -30.22 -7.72 2.89
N LYS A 281 -29.98 -6.64 2.13
CA LYS A 281 -31.03 -5.76 1.62
C LYS A 281 -31.48 -6.27 0.26
N ALA A 282 -32.76 -6.20 0.00
CA ALA A 282 -33.38 -6.70 -1.25
C ALA A 282 -33.84 -5.52 -2.10
N GLY A 283 -33.55 -5.57 -3.40
CA GLY A 283 -34.20 -4.75 -4.39
C GLY A 283 -35.70 -5.16 -4.55
N ASP A 284 -36.49 -4.29 -5.16
CA ASP A 284 -37.94 -4.49 -5.29
C ASP A 284 -38.33 -5.74 -6.08
N GLN A 285 -37.48 -6.18 -7.01
CA GLN A 285 -37.72 -7.33 -7.88
C GLN A 285 -36.77 -8.50 -7.63
N LEU A 286 -36.15 -8.56 -6.45
CA LEU A 286 -35.18 -9.59 -6.12
C LEU A 286 -35.74 -11.00 -6.26
N GLN A 287 -35.06 -11.81 -7.08
CA GLN A 287 -35.32 -13.23 -7.25
C GLN A 287 -34.24 -14.04 -6.50
N ILE A 288 -34.64 -14.87 -5.55
CA ILE A 288 -33.71 -15.80 -4.89
C ILE A 288 -33.68 -17.07 -5.74
N VAL A 289 -32.56 -17.26 -6.45
CA VAL A 289 -32.36 -18.38 -7.40
C VAL A 289 -31.82 -19.65 -6.74
N LYS A 290 -31.17 -19.51 -5.59
CA LYS A 290 -30.66 -20.62 -4.77
C LYS A 290 -30.63 -20.20 -3.30
N THR A 291 -31.07 -21.08 -2.42
CA THR A 291 -30.92 -20.91 -0.96
C THR A 291 -30.56 -22.25 -0.36
N ASP A 292 -29.37 -22.34 0.23
CA ASP A 292 -28.88 -23.50 0.96
C ASP A 292 -28.30 -23.02 2.29
N VAL A 293 -29.00 -23.27 3.38
CA VAL A 293 -28.61 -22.77 4.71
C VAL A 293 -28.55 -23.95 5.67
N SER A 294 -27.33 -24.33 6.03
CA SER A 294 -27.07 -25.43 6.96
C SER A 294 -27.39 -25.05 8.40
N THR A 295 -27.64 -26.05 9.25
CA THR A 295 -27.82 -25.85 10.69
C THR A 295 -26.66 -25.08 11.30
N GLY A 296 -26.96 -24.03 12.07
CA GLY A 296 -25.93 -23.13 12.66
C GLY A 296 -25.63 -21.88 11.88
N ALA A 297 -25.94 -21.85 10.58
CA ALA A 297 -25.82 -20.64 9.76
C ALA A 297 -27.08 -19.77 9.85
N SER A 298 -26.95 -18.48 9.51
CA SER A 298 -28.04 -17.51 9.60
C SER A 298 -28.13 -16.62 8.36
N LEU A 299 -29.32 -16.58 7.76
CA LEU A 299 -29.69 -15.67 6.69
C LEU A 299 -30.80 -14.73 7.18
N LYS A 300 -30.55 -13.41 7.11
CA LYS A 300 -31.52 -12.40 7.57
C LYS A 300 -31.70 -11.32 6.51
N LYS A 301 -32.95 -11.03 6.15
CA LYS A 301 -33.32 -9.84 5.39
C LYS A 301 -33.37 -8.63 6.33
N LEU A 302 -32.77 -7.51 5.93
CA LEU A 302 -32.76 -6.22 6.63
C LEU A 302 -33.98 -5.38 6.22
#